data_d418092fb8caacc1443c4739a05b46e0
#
_entry.id   d418092fb8caacc1443c4739a05b46e0
#
_cell.length_a   1.000
_cell.length_b   1.000
_cell.length_c   1.000
_cell.angle_alpha   90.00
_cell.angle_beta   90.00
_cell.angle_gamma   90.00
#
_symmetry.space_group_name_H-M   'P 1'
#
loop_
_entity.id
_entity.type
_entity.pdbx_description
1 polymer ?
#
loop_
_entity_poly.entity_id
_entity_poly.type
_entity_poly.pdbx_seq_one_letter_code
_entity_poly.pdbx_strand_id
1 'polypeptide(L)'
;PEPWEHGGAVPAERTVRLFKGEFFMEQPHTREIFINRELSWLEFNRRVLDLAKDKTVPVGEQLKFAAIYASNLDEFFMVRVGSLYDRTLVGGDEKENKTGMTPAQQLDAIMPKVAELQQHCDKIVAKLYENVGVLGYRRVDFAHLSKEAEHFWRKYFMQEIFPVLSPQIIDRRHPFPFLRNNEVYVGTILKGKGDAQSSFGLVPISTQFQRIIFVPSGGSVAFALVEEMVEHFAGLIFGKNTVQSRCIFRVTRNADITVDEGMFDHDVDYREIMSDLLKKRRKLAAVRLQTTPRAPAEIVGFLREKLMLPAKQVFEQTTPLDMSIGFKISARIAQDGHTELFYPVKRPMLPPPDFNLARVVETQDVLLSYPYQSIRPFIRMLNEAAQDPDVLSIKMTLYRVAHESKIIEALISAAENGKEVVAIVELRARFDEQNNIDFSKQLEDSSR
;
A
#
# COMPACT_ATOMS: atom_id res chain seq x y z
N PRO A 1 -50.90 4.48 2.69
CA PRO A 1 -51.25 5.50 1.75
C PRO A 1 -50.02 5.89 0.91
N GLU A 2 -50.13 5.61 -0.34
CA GLU A 2 -49.26 6.17 -1.35
C GLU A 2 -49.37 7.69 -1.36
N PRO A 3 -48.37 8.45 -1.87
CA PRO A 3 -48.57 9.04 -3.18
C PRO A 3 -47.28 9.30 -4.00
N TRP A 4 -47.22 8.93 -5.25
CA TRP A 4 -46.47 9.60 -6.29
C TRP A 4 -47.22 9.49 -7.59
N GLU A 5 -48.25 10.34 -7.73
CA GLU A 5 -48.73 10.79 -9.03
C GLU A 5 -48.55 12.31 -9.08
N HIS A 6 -47.70 12.77 -9.98
CA HIS A 6 -47.90 13.97 -10.77
C HIS A 6 -46.83 14.01 -11.87
N GLY A 7 -47.24 13.62 -13.05
CA GLY A 7 -46.53 13.86 -14.30
C GLY A 7 -46.53 15.33 -14.67
N GLY A 8 -45.37 15.88 -14.86
CA GLY A 8 -45.17 17.18 -15.53
C GLY A 8 -44.21 16.96 -16.70
N ALA A 9 -44.72 16.97 -17.91
CA ALA A 9 -43.95 16.93 -19.15
C ALA A 9 -43.03 18.13 -19.22
N VAL A 10 -41.71 17.90 -19.34
CA VAL A 10 -40.71 18.91 -19.67
C VAL A 10 -40.56 18.93 -21.19
N PRO A 11 -40.67 20.07 -21.87
CA PRO A 11 -40.55 20.15 -23.33
C PRO A 11 -39.12 19.87 -23.79
N ALA A 12 -38.99 18.93 -24.71
CA ALA A 12 -37.78 18.73 -25.49
C ALA A 12 -37.65 19.91 -26.48
N GLU A 13 -36.67 20.75 -26.26
CA GLU A 13 -35.94 21.53 -27.28
C GLU A 13 -34.92 22.43 -26.58
N ARG A 14 -33.71 21.95 -26.39
CA ARG A 14 -32.53 22.79 -26.29
C ARG A 14 -31.49 22.30 -27.29
N THR A 15 -31.52 22.96 -28.41
CA THR A 15 -30.50 22.93 -29.46
C THR A 15 -29.12 23.08 -28.87
N VAL A 16 -28.28 22.06 -29.04
CA VAL A 16 -26.85 22.14 -28.74
C VAL A 16 -26.23 23.08 -29.75
N ARG A 17 -25.97 24.32 -29.38
CA ARG A 17 -25.10 25.22 -30.15
C ARG A 17 -23.65 24.79 -29.88
N LEU A 18 -23.01 24.20 -30.87
CA LEU A 18 -21.57 24.08 -30.97
C LEU A 18 -20.96 25.49 -31.04
N PHE A 19 -20.42 25.96 -29.94
CA PHE A 19 -19.55 27.14 -29.93
C PHE A 19 -18.16 26.73 -30.45
N LYS A 20 -17.86 27.09 -31.69
CA LYS A 20 -16.50 27.21 -32.21
C LYS A 20 -15.86 28.44 -31.58
N GLY A 21 -14.73 28.21 -30.89
CA GLY A 21 -13.67 29.20 -30.72
C GLY A 21 -14.06 30.41 -29.84
N GLU A 22 -13.99 30.24 -28.51
CA GLU A 22 -13.71 31.37 -27.62
C GLU A 22 -12.50 31.04 -26.75
N PHE A 23 -11.51 31.89 -26.86
CA PHE A 23 -10.38 31.99 -25.97
C PHE A 23 -10.90 32.03 -24.52
N PHE A 24 -10.58 31.00 -23.73
CA PHE A 24 -10.72 31.11 -22.31
C PHE A 24 -9.67 32.13 -21.81
N MET A 25 -10.10 33.38 -21.67
CA MET A 25 -9.36 34.31 -20.84
C MET A 25 -9.38 33.76 -19.42
N GLU A 26 -8.20 33.37 -18.89
CA GLU A 26 -8.03 33.00 -17.51
C GLU A 26 -8.57 34.12 -16.62
N GLN A 27 -9.68 33.87 -15.95
CA GLN A 27 -10.20 34.80 -14.94
C GLN A 27 -9.25 34.74 -13.75
N PRO A 28 -8.65 35.83 -13.29
CA PRO A 28 -7.67 35.85 -12.22
C PRO A 28 -8.19 35.31 -10.87
N HIS A 29 -9.51 35.21 -10.68
CA HIS A 29 -10.16 34.75 -9.44
C HIS A 29 -10.39 33.23 -9.37
N THR A 30 -10.14 32.45 -10.41
CA THR A 30 -10.40 31.01 -10.38
C THR A 30 -9.35 30.24 -9.54
N ARG A 31 -8.15 30.79 -9.36
CA ARG A 31 -7.08 30.13 -8.59
C ARG A 31 -7.35 30.07 -7.08
N GLU A 32 -8.08 31.03 -6.53
CA GLU A 32 -8.43 31.09 -5.10
C GLU A 32 -9.53 30.09 -4.70
N ILE A 33 -10.29 29.59 -5.69
CA ILE A 33 -11.42 28.68 -5.44
C ILE A 33 -10.96 27.22 -5.33
N PHE A 34 -9.82 26.88 -5.92
CA PHE A 34 -9.34 25.51 -5.99
C PHE A 34 -8.26 25.23 -4.95
N ILE A 35 -8.38 24.09 -4.28
CA ILE A 35 -7.31 23.51 -3.45
C ILE A 35 -6.42 22.65 -4.37
N ASN A 36 -5.11 22.69 -4.16
CA ASN A 36 -4.20 21.78 -4.84
C ASN A 36 -4.64 20.33 -4.64
N ARG A 37 -4.62 19.54 -5.72
CA ARG A 37 -5.14 18.17 -5.73
C ARG A 37 -4.44 17.28 -4.70
N GLU A 38 -3.12 17.41 -4.54
CA GLU A 38 -2.33 16.58 -3.62
C GLU A 38 -2.65 16.94 -2.16
N LEU A 39 -2.81 18.22 -1.85
CA LEU A 39 -3.22 18.67 -0.52
C LEU A 39 -4.66 18.24 -0.21
N SER A 40 -5.56 18.32 -1.18
CA SER A 40 -6.94 17.82 -1.05
C SER A 40 -6.97 16.31 -0.80
N TRP A 41 -6.08 15.54 -1.46
CA TRP A 41 -5.96 14.11 -1.25
C TRP A 41 -5.45 13.77 0.18
N LEU A 42 -4.51 14.55 0.71
CA LEU A 42 -4.06 14.39 2.10
C LEU A 42 -5.20 14.62 3.10
N GLU A 43 -6.09 15.60 2.84
CA GLU A 43 -7.28 15.82 3.66
C GLU A 43 -8.30 14.67 3.55
N PHE A 44 -8.43 14.06 2.37
CA PHE A 44 -9.21 12.84 2.23
C PHE A 44 -8.63 11.71 3.09
N ASN A 45 -7.31 11.48 3.02
CA ASN A 45 -6.66 10.43 3.81
C ASN A 45 -6.71 10.73 5.32
N ARG A 46 -6.72 12.01 5.74
CA ARG A 46 -6.99 12.40 7.13
C ARG A 46 -8.37 11.90 7.59
N ARG A 47 -9.41 12.02 6.76
CA ARG A 47 -10.75 11.50 7.10
C ARG A 47 -10.76 9.97 7.24
N VAL A 48 -9.94 9.26 6.47
CA VAL A 48 -9.75 7.81 6.66
C VAL A 48 -9.12 7.52 8.02
N LEU A 49 -8.09 8.29 8.41
CA LEU A 49 -7.46 8.18 9.72
C LEU A 49 -8.44 8.51 10.86
N ASP A 50 -9.30 9.50 10.67
CA ASP A 50 -10.26 9.93 11.69
C ASP A 50 -11.26 8.81 12.07
N LEU A 51 -11.51 7.83 11.17
CA LEU A 51 -12.28 6.63 11.51
C LEU A 51 -11.59 5.75 12.58
N ALA A 52 -10.26 5.82 12.68
CA ALA A 52 -9.52 5.08 13.71
C ALA A 52 -9.69 5.66 15.14
N LYS A 53 -10.25 6.87 15.28
CA LYS A 53 -10.57 7.48 16.59
C LYS A 53 -12.07 7.61 16.84
N ASP A 54 -12.91 7.31 15.84
CA ASP A 54 -14.36 7.41 15.96
C ASP A 54 -14.89 6.31 16.87
N LYS A 55 -15.56 6.72 17.95
CA LYS A 55 -16.12 5.80 18.96
C LYS A 55 -17.27 4.95 18.45
N THR A 56 -17.87 5.30 17.32
CA THR A 56 -18.92 4.50 16.67
C THR A 56 -18.34 3.37 15.82
N VAL A 57 -17.05 3.43 15.51
CA VAL A 57 -16.33 2.39 14.77
C VAL A 57 -15.80 1.34 15.76
N PRO A 58 -16.07 0.04 15.56
CA PRO A 58 -15.54 -1.02 16.41
C PRO A 58 -14.00 -1.03 16.44
N VAL A 59 -13.39 -1.39 17.58
CA VAL A 59 -11.93 -1.29 17.81
C VAL A 59 -11.12 -2.10 16.79
N GLY A 60 -11.58 -3.30 16.42
CA GLY A 60 -10.93 -4.12 15.39
C GLY A 60 -10.90 -3.44 14.01
N GLU A 61 -11.93 -2.66 13.68
CA GLU A 61 -11.98 -1.86 12.45
C GLU A 61 -11.14 -0.58 12.57
N GLN A 62 -11.08 0.05 13.75
CA GLN A 62 -10.20 1.20 13.98
C GLN A 62 -8.73 0.87 13.67
N LEU A 63 -8.26 -0.33 14.07
CA LEU A 63 -6.92 -0.83 13.73
C LEU A 63 -6.71 -0.94 12.21
N LYS A 64 -7.72 -1.42 11.50
CA LYS A 64 -7.67 -1.52 10.03
C LYS A 64 -7.63 -0.13 9.38
N PHE A 65 -8.44 0.84 9.84
CA PHE A 65 -8.43 2.20 9.30
C PHE A 65 -7.09 2.91 9.52
N ALA A 66 -6.44 2.72 10.66
CA ALA A 66 -5.09 3.22 10.89
C ALA A 66 -4.06 2.61 9.92
N ALA A 67 -4.17 1.30 9.64
CA ALA A 67 -3.32 0.61 8.68
C ALA A 67 -3.60 1.06 7.24
N ILE A 68 -4.87 1.24 6.85
CA ILE A 68 -5.29 1.76 5.53
C ILE A 68 -4.74 3.18 5.32
N TYR A 69 -4.85 4.07 6.32
CA TYR A 69 -4.28 5.42 6.24
C TYR A 69 -2.79 5.39 5.90
N ALA A 70 -2.02 4.54 6.60
CA ALA A 70 -0.59 4.43 6.38
C ALA A 70 -0.25 3.84 4.99
N SER A 71 -0.98 2.80 4.57
CA SER A 71 -0.84 2.21 3.23
C SER A 71 -1.14 3.21 2.12
N ASN A 72 -2.21 3.98 2.27
CA ASN A 72 -2.56 5.05 1.34
C ASN A 72 -1.46 6.12 1.27
N LEU A 73 -0.87 6.48 2.42
CA LEU A 73 0.22 7.46 2.45
C LEU A 73 1.49 6.91 1.80
N ASP A 74 1.79 5.62 1.96
CA ASP A 74 2.90 4.96 1.28
C ASP A 74 2.72 5.02 -0.25
N GLU A 75 1.52 4.70 -0.74
CA GLU A 75 1.20 4.80 -2.16
C GLU A 75 1.31 6.24 -2.67
N PHE A 76 0.82 7.22 -1.91
CA PHE A 76 0.94 8.63 -2.23
C PHE A 76 2.41 9.06 -2.41
N PHE A 77 3.30 8.63 -1.52
CA PHE A 77 4.73 8.90 -1.67
C PHE A 77 5.34 8.19 -2.87
N MET A 78 5.00 6.94 -3.08
CA MET A 78 5.53 6.15 -4.20
C MET A 78 5.12 6.72 -5.56
N VAL A 79 3.89 7.23 -5.67
CA VAL A 79 3.30 7.62 -6.95
C VAL A 79 3.30 9.14 -7.11
N ARG A 80 2.62 9.87 -6.20
CA ARG A 80 2.40 11.31 -6.38
C ARG A 80 3.64 12.14 -6.06
N VAL A 81 4.24 11.89 -4.88
CA VAL A 81 5.50 12.56 -4.50
C VAL A 81 6.63 12.13 -5.43
N GLY A 82 6.68 10.84 -5.82
CA GLY A 82 7.64 10.33 -6.80
C GLY A 82 7.56 11.06 -8.13
N SER A 83 6.38 11.17 -8.72
CA SER A 83 6.16 11.89 -9.99
C SER A 83 6.51 13.38 -9.87
N LEU A 84 6.13 14.05 -8.78
CA LEU A 84 6.50 15.45 -8.54
C LEU A 84 8.01 15.62 -8.42
N TYR A 85 8.68 14.67 -7.73
CA TYR A 85 10.15 14.69 -7.58
C TYR A 85 10.84 14.56 -8.95
N ASP A 86 10.44 13.60 -9.79
CA ASP A 86 11.00 13.42 -11.13
C ASP A 86 10.84 14.69 -11.98
N ARG A 87 9.68 15.33 -11.91
CA ARG A 87 9.43 16.59 -12.63
C ARG A 87 10.33 17.74 -12.16
N THR A 88 10.76 17.77 -10.91
CA THR A 88 11.76 18.74 -10.44
C THR A 88 13.15 18.50 -11.02
N LEU A 89 13.50 17.25 -11.36
CA LEU A 89 14.81 16.91 -11.93
C LEU A 89 14.92 17.28 -13.42
N VAL A 90 13.82 17.26 -14.14
CA VAL A 90 13.77 17.59 -15.58
C VAL A 90 13.74 19.11 -15.82
N GLY A 91 13.73 19.93 -14.75
CA GLY A 91 13.70 21.40 -14.85
C GLY A 91 12.33 21.94 -15.28
N GLY A 92 11.27 21.20 -15.04
CA GLY A 92 9.92 21.57 -15.40
C GLY A 92 9.34 22.65 -14.49
N ASP A 93 9.28 23.88 -14.96
CA ASP A 93 8.45 24.97 -14.38
C ASP A 93 6.97 24.83 -14.75
N GLU A 94 6.56 23.69 -15.29
CA GLU A 94 5.19 23.41 -15.65
C GLU A 94 4.27 23.49 -14.43
N LYS A 95 3.39 24.48 -14.46
CA LYS A 95 2.46 24.75 -13.36
C LYS A 95 1.24 23.85 -13.44
N GLU A 96 0.80 23.40 -12.29
CA GLU A 96 -0.47 22.72 -12.14
C GLU A 96 -1.61 23.67 -12.57
N ASN A 97 -2.59 23.16 -13.33
CA ASN A 97 -3.56 23.96 -14.07
C ASN A 97 -4.64 24.65 -13.21
N LYS A 98 -4.81 24.26 -11.93
CA LYS A 98 -5.83 24.83 -11.04
C LYS A 98 -5.25 25.89 -10.10
N THR A 99 -4.21 25.53 -9.36
CA THR A 99 -3.60 26.43 -8.36
C THR A 99 -2.36 27.15 -8.89
N GLY A 100 -1.81 26.72 -10.03
CA GLY A 100 -0.61 27.31 -10.63
C GLY A 100 0.68 27.00 -9.87
N MET A 101 0.69 26.01 -8.97
CA MET A 101 1.88 25.60 -8.23
C MET A 101 2.83 24.81 -9.12
N THR A 102 4.14 25.10 -9.02
CA THR A 102 5.18 24.27 -9.62
C THR A 102 5.33 22.94 -8.85
N PRO A 103 5.97 21.89 -9.42
CA PRO A 103 6.25 20.66 -8.70
C PRO A 103 7.00 20.88 -7.39
N ALA A 104 8.00 21.79 -7.38
CA ALA A 104 8.75 22.12 -6.17
C ALA A 104 7.87 22.78 -5.10
N GLN A 105 7.00 23.74 -5.48
CA GLN A 105 6.06 24.38 -4.56
C GLN A 105 5.04 23.38 -3.98
N GLN A 106 4.58 22.42 -4.78
CA GLN A 106 3.71 21.36 -4.30
C GLN A 106 4.42 20.48 -3.27
N LEU A 107 5.66 20.05 -3.54
CA LEU A 107 6.45 19.30 -2.56
C LEU A 107 6.70 20.09 -1.27
N ASP A 108 6.98 21.38 -1.37
CA ASP A 108 7.18 22.26 -0.20
C ASP A 108 5.92 22.40 0.66
N ALA A 109 4.73 22.34 0.07
CA ALA A 109 3.46 22.35 0.78
C ALA A 109 3.05 20.96 1.34
N ILE A 110 3.38 19.89 0.63
CA ILE A 110 3.07 18.51 1.01
C ILE A 110 3.83 18.10 2.28
N MET A 111 5.15 18.37 2.36
CA MET A 111 5.99 17.82 3.44
C MET A 111 5.56 18.29 4.84
N PRO A 112 5.30 19.58 5.11
CA PRO A 112 4.81 20.01 6.43
C PRO A 112 3.41 19.45 6.72
N LYS A 113 2.55 19.34 5.70
CA LYS A 113 1.21 18.75 5.88
C LYS A 113 1.28 17.28 6.27
N VAL A 114 2.18 16.50 5.66
CA VAL A 114 2.43 15.12 6.05
C VAL A 114 2.98 15.02 7.48
N ALA A 115 3.89 15.92 7.88
CA ALA A 115 4.41 15.94 9.25
C ALA A 115 3.30 16.22 10.29
N GLU A 116 2.37 17.16 9.99
CA GLU A 116 1.18 17.41 10.81
C GLU A 116 0.30 16.15 10.94
N LEU A 117 0.02 15.51 9.82
CA LEU A 117 -0.80 14.29 9.78
C LEU A 117 -0.13 13.12 10.50
N GLN A 118 1.20 13.01 10.46
CA GLN A 118 1.94 11.99 11.19
C GLN A 118 1.80 12.17 12.71
N GLN A 119 1.94 13.41 13.20
CA GLN A 119 1.70 13.70 14.63
C GLN A 119 0.25 13.40 15.06
N HIS A 120 -0.70 13.64 14.16
CA HIS A 120 -2.11 13.28 14.40
C HIS A 120 -2.28 11.75 14.46
N CYS A 121 -1.67 11.02 13.55
CA CYS A 121 -1.65 9.55 13.52
C CYS A 121 -1.04 8.98 14.80
N ASP A 122 0.10 9.49 15.24
CA ASP A 122 0.79 9.04 16.45
C ASP A 122 -0.12 9.13 17.69
N LYS A 123 -0.86 10.23 17.85
CA LYS A 123 -1.81 10.41 18.96
C LYS A 123 -2.98 9.41 18.89
N ILE A 124 -3.52 9.19 17.70
CA ILE A 124 -4.65 8.26 17.51
C ILE A 124 -4.21 6.83 17.80
N VAL A 125 -3.07 6.41 17.24
CA VAL A 125 -2.59 5.04 17.39
C VAL A 125 -2.14 4.76 18.83
N ALA A 126 -1.51 5.71 19.51
CA ALA A 126 -1.19 5.57 20.94
C ALA A 126 -2.46 5.27 21.76
N LYS A 127 -3.54 6.06 21.54
CA LYS A 127 -4.82 5.81 22.23
C LYS A 127 -5.46 4.49 21.83
N LEU A 128 -5.34 4.12 20.57
CA LEU A 128 -5.85 2.83 20.08
C LEU A 128 -5.13 1.66 20.74
N TYR A 129 -3.81 1.72 20.92
CA TYR A 129 -3.05 0.69 21.64
C TYR A 129 -3.42 0.61 23.14
N GLU A 130 -3.74 1.73 23.80
CA GLU A 130 -4.29 1.70 25.14
C GLU A 130 -5.63 0.93 25.19
N ASN A 131 -6.53 1.22 24.25
CA ASN A 131 -7.82 0.53 24.17
C ASN A 131 -7.65 -0.98 23.91
N VAL A 132 -6.75 -1.35 23.00
CA VAL A 132 -6.42 -2.75 22.69
C VAL A 132 -5.75 -3.42 23.90
N GLY A 133 -4.95 -2.68 24.68
CA GLY A 133 -4.35 -3.15 25.92
C GLY A 133 -5.37 -3.50 27.02
N VAL A 134 -6.47 -2.73 27.12
CA VAL A 134 -7.60 -3.04 28.02
C VAL A 134 -8.29 -4.35 27.63
N LEU A 135 -8.31 -4.68 26.35
CA LEU A 135 -8.84 -5.95 25.81
C LEU A 135 -7.88 -7.13 26.02
N GLY A 136 -6.73 -6.93 26.65
CA GLY A 136 -5.75 -7.96 26.94
C GLY A 136 -4.66 -8.13 25.90
N TYR A 137 -4.59 -7.29 24.83
CA TYR A 137 -3.53 -7.34 23.83
C TYR A 137 -2.52 -6.24 24.09
N ARG A 138 -1.34 -6.58 24.59
CA ARG A 138 -0.34 -5.62 25.04
C ARG A 138 0.92 -5.67 24.18
N ARG A 139 1.34 -4.51 23.66
CA ARG A 139 2.64 -4.38 23.01
C ARG A 139 3.76 -4.51 24.04
N VAL A 140 4.78 -5.28 23.70
CA VAL A 140 5.98 -5.42 24.52
C VAL A 140 6.77 -4.11 24.45
N ASP A 141 7.14 -3.60 25.62
CA ASP A 141 8.05 -2.46 25.75
C ASP A 141 9.45 -2.98 26.08
N PHE A 142 10.32 -3.05 25.07
CA PHE A 142 11.69 -3.52 25.21
C PHE A 142 12.58 -2.59 26.05
N ALA A 143 12.17 -1.34 26.29
CA ALA A 143 12.92 -0.44 27.16
C ALA A 143 12.69 -0.72 28.66
N HIS A 144 11.59 -1.37 29.02
CA HIS A 144 11.17 -1.59 30.41
C HIS A 144 10.80 -3.05 30.71
N LEU A 145 11.61 -4.00 30.22
CA LEU A 145 11.40 -5.42 30.48
C LEU A 145 11.75 -5.80 31.91
N SER A 146 10.97 -6.71 32.53
CA SER A 146 11.42 -7.41 33.74
C SER A 146 12.57 -8.36 33.39
N LYS A 147 13.32 -8.80 34.40
CA LYS A 147 14.44 -9.76 34.20
C LYS A 147 13.96 -11.08 33.57
N GLU A 148 12.78 -11.53 33.94
CA GLU A 148 12.17 -12.75 33.41
C GLU A 148 11.73 -12.55 31.94
N ALA A 149 11.14 -11.41 31.61
CA ALA A 149 10.74 -11.06 30.25
C ALA A 149 11.98 -10.87 29.36
N GLU A 150 13.02 -10.18 29.85
CA GLU A 150 14.31 -10.04 29.14
C GLU A 150 14.93 -11.41 28.82
N HIS A 151 14.96 -12.33 29.83
CA HIS A 151 15.46 -13.67 29.60
C HIS A 151 14.66 -14.45 28.56
N PHE A 152 13.32 -14.37 28.64
CA PHE A 152 12.43 -15.02 27.70
C PHE A 152 12.66 -14.49 26.27
N TRP A 153 12.61 -13.15 26.06
CA TRP A 153 12.75 -12.55 24.74
C TRP A 153 14.15 -12.72 24.16
N ARG A 154 15.18 -12.71 25.00
CA ARG A 154 16.55 -13.03 24.59
C ARG A 154 16.68 -14.46 24.09
N LYS A 155 16.10 -15.44 24.81
CA LYS A 155 16.07 -16.83 24.37
C LYS A 155 15.33 -16.97 23.04
N TYR A 156 14.15 -16.37 22.92
CA TYR A 156 13.36 -16.36 21.69
C TYR A 156 14.16 -15.75 20.53
N PHE A 157 14.76 -14.59 20.76
CA PHE A 157 15.59 -13.92 19.77
C PHE A 157 16.73 -14.81 19.27
N MET A 158 17.46 -15.44 20.16
CA MET A 158 18.60 -16.28 19.80
C MET A 158 18.21 -17.55 19.07
N GLN A 159 17.04 -18.11 19.35
CA GLN A 159 16.57 -19.36 18.76
C GLN A 159 15.82 -19.16 17.44
N GLU A 160 14.96 -18.14 17.35
CA GLU A 160 14.01 -18.00 16.26
C GLU A 160 14.37 -16.86 15.29
N ILE A 161 14.98 -15.77 15.79
CA ILE A 161 15.19 -14.56 14.98
C ILE A 161 16.66 -14.47 14.51
N PHE A 162 17.61 -14.56 15.42
CA PHE A 162 19.03 -14.39 15.13
C PHE A 162 19.55 -15.29 14.00
N PRO A 163 19.20 -16.60 13.90
CA PRO A 163 19.75 -17.49 12.88
C PRO A 163 19.35 -17.11 11.44
N VAL A 164 18.26 -16.37 11.28
CA VAL A 164 17.71 -15.98 9.95
C VAL A 164 17.99 -14.52 9.59
N LEU A 165 18.67 -13.78 10.49
CA LEU A 165 19.10 -12.42 10.19
C LEU A 165 20.29 -12.41 9.21
N SER A 166 20.32 -11.39 8.35
CA SER A 166 21.43 -11.14 7.42
C SER A 166 22.06 -9.77 7.69
N PRO A 167 22.78 -9.61 8.83
CA PRO A 167 23.40 -8.35 9.18
C PRO A 167 24.53 -8.01 8.20
N GLN A 168 24.68 -6.72 7.90
CA GLN A 168 25.72 -6.18 7.04
C GLN A 168 26.53 -5.12 7.79
N ILE A 169 27.84 -5.08 7.59
CA ILE A 169 28.69 -4.01 8.07
C ILE A 169 29.18 -3.24 6.86
N ILE A 170 28.86 -1.95 6.87
CA ILE A 170 29.20 -1.01 5.81
C ILE A 170 30.40 -0.20 6.25
N ASP A 171 31.50 -0.33 5.53
CA ASP A 171 32.76 0.34 5.77
C ASP A 171 33.38 0.78 4.41
N ARG A 172 34.67 1.16 4.42
CA ARG A 172 35.38 1.53 3.19
C ARG A 172 35.47 0.42 2.14
N ARG A 173 35.38 -0.85 2.55
CA ARG A 173 35.51 -2.02 1.67
C ARG A 173 34.15 -2.55 1.20
N HIS A 174 33.11 -2.27 1.99
CA HIS A 174 31.75 -2.76 1.75
C HIS A 174 30.85 -1.54 1.48
N PRO A 175 30.48 -1.29 0.20
CA PRO A 175 29.69 -0.12 -0.16
C PRO A 175 28.26 -0.22 0.42
N PHE A 176 27.60 0.93 0.53
CA PHE A 176 26.23 1.03 1.00
C PHE A 176 25.29 0.22 0.08
N PRO A 177 24.52 -0.75 0.62
CA PRO A 177 23.66 -1.59 -0.19
C PRO A 177 22.45 -0.82 -0.72
N PHE A 178 21.84 -1.37 -1.74
CA PHE A 178 20.54 -0.87 -2.18
C PHE A 178 19.45 -1.23 -1.17
N LEU A 179 18.83 -0.22 -0.55
CA LEU A 179 17.70 -0.41 0.35
C LEU A 179 16.41 -0.57 -0.45
N ARG A 180 15.69 -1.65 -0.19
CA ARG A 180 14.44 -1.96 -0.87
C ARG A 180 13.32 -1.00 -0.44
N ASN A 181 12.38 -0.78 -1.35
CA ASN A 181 11.22 0.05 -1.09
C ASN A 181 10.34 -0.52 0.03
N ASN A 182 9.97 0.33 0.96
CA ASN A 182 9.07 0.02 2.09
C ASN A 182 9.55 -1.10 3.03
N GLU A 183 10.78 -1.57 2.92
CA GLU A 183 11.37 -2.51 3.87
C GLU A 183 11.84 -1.77 5.13
N VAL A 184 11.68 -2.42 6.27
CA VAL A 184 12.13 -1.91 7.58
C VAL A 184 13.54 -2.39 7.84
N TYR A 185 14.37 -1.53 8.42
CA TYR A 185 15.76 -1.80 8.74
C TYR A 185 16.09 -1.36 10.16
N VAL A 186 17.05 -2.04 10.77
CA VAL A 186 17.74 -1.54 11.97
C VAL A 186 19.13 -1.07 11.56
N GLY A 187 19.38 0.22 11.76
CA GLY A 187 20.68 0.85 11.54
C GLY A 187 21.43 1.07 12.84
N THR A 188 22.74 0.86 12.82
CA THR A 188 23.60 1.01 14.02
C THR A 188 24.92 1.70 13.65
N ILE A 189 25.45 2.50 14.59
CA ILE A 189 26.85 2.94 14.53
C ILE A 189 27.67 1.96 15.36
N LEU A 190 28.67 1.38 14.74
CA LEU A 190 29.55 0.38 15.31
C LEU A 190 30.95 0.96 15.54
N LYS A 191 31.50 0.76 16.72
CA LYS A 191 32.90 1.05 17.05
C LYS A 191 33.68 -0.26 17.08
N GLY A 192 34.73 -0.33 16.26
CA GLY A 192 35.67 -1.43 16.28
C GLY A 192 36.54 -1.43 17.54
N LYS A 193 37.33 -2.48 17.76
CA LYS A 193 38.31 -2.53 18.84
C LYS A 193 39.49 -1.62 18.53
N GLY A 194 39.92 -0.82 19.50
CA GLY A 194 41.00 0.17 19.34
C GLY A 194 40.57 1.44 18.65
N ASP A 195 41.50 2.15 17.96
CA ASP A 195 41.26 3.39 17.23
C ASP A 195 40.62 3.19 15.84
N ALA A 196 39.93 2.09 15.64
CA ALA A 196 39.26 1.79 14.38
C ALA A 196 38.13 2.81 14.12
N GLN A 197 38.06 3.30 12.88
CA GLN A 197 37.00 4.19 12.42
C GLN A 197 35.64 3.54 12.61
N SER A 198 34.62 4.33 12.98
CA SER A 198 33.24 3.88 13.09
C SER A 198 32.73 3.32 11.74
N SER A 199 31.98 2.24 11.81
CA SER A 199 31.29 1.62 10.67
C SER A 199 29.78 1.63 10.87
N PHE A 200 29.03 1.44 9.79
CA PHE A 200 27.57 1.38 9.86
C PHE A 200 27.11 -0.06 9.78
N GLY A 201 26.39 -0.52 10.82
CA GLY A 201 25.72 -1.82 10.83
C GLY A 201 24.29 -1.69 10.31
N LEU A 202 23.89 -2.60 9.45
CA LEU A 202 22.55 -2.64 8.84
C LEU A 202 21.95 -4.03 8.98
N VAL A 203 20.73 -4.11 9.51
CA VAL A 203 19.96 -5.36 9.59
C VAL A 203 18.62 -5.16 8.87
N PRO A 204 18.42 -5.81 7.70
CA PRO A 204 17.13 -5.80 7.05
C PRO A 204 16.14 -6.68 7.81
N ILE A 205 14.92 -6.19 8.01
CA ILE A 205 13.81 -6.97 8.55
C ILE A 205 13.05 -7.56 7.36
N SER A 206 13.48 -8.75 6.96
CA SER A 206 12.96 -9.45 5.79
C SER A 206 11.49 -9.84 5.96
N THR A 207 10.75 -9.85 4.85
CA THR A 207 9.38 -10.39 4.78
C THR A 207 9.29 -11.90 5.00
N GLN A 208 10.42 -12.60 5.10
CA GLN A 208 10.48 -14.03 5.45
C GLN A 208 10.08 -14.30 6.88
N PHE A 209 10.13 -13.27 7.77
CA PHE A 209 9.67 -13.41 9.15
C PHE A 209 8.19 -13.07 9.29
N GLN A 210 7.57 -13.73 10.28
CA GLN A 210 6.36 -13.20 10.86
C GLN A 210 6.72 -11.95 11.69
N ARG A 211 6.52 -10.75 11.15
CA ARG A 211 6.97 -9.47 11.70
C ARG A 211 6.38 -9.13 13.08
N ILE A 212 5.22 -9.69 13.43
CA ILE A 212 4.60 -9.57 14.74
C ILE A 212 4.51 -10.93 15.41
N ILE A 213 4.95 -11.02 16.65
CA ILE A 213 5.01 -12.25 17.44
C ILE A 213 4.01 -12.10 18.57
N PHE A 214 3.06 -13.03 18.66
CA PHE A 214 2.07 -13.08 19.73
C PHE A 214 2.44 -14.17 20.73
N VAL A 215 2.47 -13.82 22.02
CA VAL A 215 2.81 -14.74 23.12
C VAL A 215 1.71 -14.66 24.19
N PRO A 216 1.12 -15.80 24.58
CA PRO A 216 0.22 -15.84 25.74
C PRO A 216 0.93 -15.37 27.00
N SER A 217 0.29 -14.54 27.80
CA SER A 217 0.87 -13.97 29.02
C SER A 217 -0.21 -13.77 30.10
N GLY A 218 -0.36 -14.72 31.01
CA GLY A 218 -1.22 -14.59 32.20
C GLY A 218 -2.68 -14.20 31.91
N GLY A 219 -3.33 -14.83 30.92
CA GLY A 219 -4.71 -14.51 30.51
C GLY A 219 -4.81 -13.32 29.54
N SER A 220 -3.68 -12.77 29.10
CA SER A 220 -3.57 -11.75 28.07
C SER A 220 -2.67 -12.24 26.93
N VAL A 221 -2.57 -11.46 25.85
CA VAL A 221 -1.69 -11.71 24.71
C VAL A 221 -0.68 -10.57 24.63
N ALA A 222 0.59 -10.86 24.87
CA ALA A 222 1.67 -9.93 24.56
C ALA A 222 2.02 -10.01 23.08
N PHE A 223 2.32 -8.88 22.43
CA PHE A 223 2.84 -8.87 21.08
C PHE A 223 4.11 -8.03 20.96
N ALA A 224 5.07 -8.55 20.23
CA ALA A 224 6.35 -7.91 19.97
C ALA A 224 6.55 -7.71 18.48
N LEU A 225 7.20 -6.61 18.09
CA LEU A 225 7.65 -6.38 16.73
C LEU A 225 9.09 -6.86 16.57
N VAL A 226 9.36 -7.60 15.49
CA VAL A 226 10.71 -8.16 15.24
C VAL A 226 11.75 -7.06 15.12
N GLU A 227 11.43 -5.92 14.47
CA GLU A 227 12.34 -4.79 14.36
C GLU A 227 12.75 -4.20 15.72
N GLU A 228 11.83 -4.14 16.69
CA GLU A 228 12.11 -3.65 18.04
C GLU A 228 12.98 -4.64 18.82
N MET A 229 12.72 -5.93 18.64
CA MET A 229 13.55 -6.98 19.22
C MET A 229 14.97 -6.96 18.64
N VAL A 230 15.10 -6.80 17.32
CA VAL A 230 16.40 -6.70 16.65
C VAL A 230 17.15 -5.45 17.09
N GLU A 231 16.46 -4.31 17.22
CA GLU A 231 17.06 -3.08 17.75
C GLU A 231 17.54 -3.28 19.18
N HIS A 232 16.72 -3.87 20.07
CA HIS A 232 17.06 -4.11 21.47
C HIS A 232 18.28 -5.02 21.62
N PHE A 233 18.32 -6.12 20.87
CA PHE A 233 19.41 -7.10 20.92
C PHE A 233 20.54 -6.85 19.89
N ALA A 234 20.63 -5.66 19.30
CA ALA A 234 21.64 -5.33 18.27
C ALA A 234 23.08 -5.63 18.73
N GLY A 235 23.37 -5.47 20.02
CA GLY A 235 24.67 -5.81 20.60
C GLY A 235 25.05 -7.29 20.49
N LEU A 236 24.07 -8.19 20.42
CA LEU A 236 24.33 -9.63 20.22
C LEU A 236 24.63 -9.93 18.74
N ILE A 237 24.04 -9.17 17.82
CA ILE A 237 24.21 -9.36 16.37
C ILE A 237 25.63 -8.99 15.94
N PHE A 238 26.14 -7.88 16.43
CA PHE A 238 27.45 -7.32 16.05
C PHE A 238 28.56 -7.61 17.08
N GLY A 239 28.48 -8.70 17.81
CA GLY A 239 29.19 -9.06 19.01
C GLY A 239 30.73 -8.82 19.06
N LYS A 240 31.40 -8.61 17.91
CA LYS A 240 32.81 -8.18 17.84
C LYS A 240 32.99 -6.65 17.91
N ASN A 241 31.93 -5.89 17.66
CA ASN A 241 31.91 -4.45 17.65
C ASN A 241 30.99 -3.92 18.76
N THR A 242 31.28 -2.74 19.28
CA THR A 242 30.43 -2.07 20.24
C THR A 242 29.38 -1.24 19.51
N VAL A 243 28.11 -1.52 19.75
CA VAL A 243 27.01 -0.70 19.25
C VAL A 243 26.95 0.60 20.05
N GLN A 244 27.23 1.75 19.41
CA GLN A 244 27.21 3.06 20.03
C GLN A 244 25.81 3.69 20.00
N SER A 245 25.16 3.58 18.86
CA SER A 245 23.81 4.09 18.65
C SER A 245 23.04 3.23 17.65
N ARG A 246 21.72 3.27 17.72
CA ARG A 246 20.84 2.45 16.89
C ARG A 246 19.50 3.14 16.67
N CYS A 247 18.84 2.83 15.56
CA CYS A 247 17.45 3.21 15.31
C CYS A 247 16.81 2.26 14.28
N ILE A 248 15.50 2.17 14.32
CA ILE A 248 14.72 1.54 13.26
C ILE A 248 14.40 2.63 12.22
N PHE A 249 14.53 2.28 10.95
CA PHE A 249 14.20 3.18 9.86
C PHE A 249 13.57 2.45 8.67
N ARG A 250 12.90 3.21 7.82
CA ARG A 250 12.23 2.71 6.61
C ARG A 250 12.37 3.72 5.48
N VAL A 251 12.57 3.23 4.26
CA VAL A 251 12.75 4.06 3.06
C VAL A 251 11.60 3.81 2.10
N THR A 252 10.95 4.88 1.65
CA THR A 252 10.00 4.82 0.53
C THR A 252 10.67 5.36 -0.73
N ARG A 253 10.54 4.61 -1.83
CA ARG A 253 11.09 4.99 -3.13
C ARG A 253 10.00 5.39 -4.09
N ASN A 254 10.34 6.22 -5.05
CA ASN A 254 9.51 6.46 -6.21
C ASN A 254 9.17 5.13 -6.88
N ALA A 255 7.94 4.98 -7.32
CA ALA A 255 7.45 3.80 -8.04
C ALA A 255 6.66 4.20 -9.30
N ASP A 256 6.62 5.50 -9.62
CA ASP A 256 5.97 6.00 -10.82
C ASP A 256 6.95 5.93 -12.00
N ILE A 257 6.66 5.09 -12.98
CA ILE A 257 7.41 5.02 -14.23
C ILE A 257 6.48 5.53 -15.31
N THR A 258 6.84 6.65 -15.90
CA THR A 258 6.25 7.10 -17.17
C THR A 258 6.85 6.26 -18.29
N VAL A 259 5.98 5.55 -18.99
CA VAL A 259 6.34 4.88 -20.23
C VAL A 259 6.22 5.92 -21.35
N ASP A 260 7.32 6.20 -22.01
CA ASP A 260 7.32 7.08 -23.18
C ASP A 260 6.64 6.32 -24.32
N GLU A 261 5.39 6.67 -24.64
CA GLU A 261 4.58 5.98 -25.65
C GLU A 261 5.19 6.08 -27.07
N GLY A 262 6.15 6.99 -27.26
CA GLY A 262 6.90 7.14 -28.51
C GLY A 262 8.02 6.11 -28.73
N MET A 263 8.32 5.26 -27.77
CA MET A 263 9.38 4.23 -27.87
C MET A 263 8.86 2.84 -28.25
N PHE A 264 7.57 2.71 -28.60
CA PHE A 264 7.04 1.39 -28.97
C PHE A 264 7.40 1.06 -30.43
N ASP A 265 8.37 0.18 -30.57
CA ASP A 265 8.50 -0.58 -31.80
C ASP A 265 7.35 -1.59 -31.85
N HIS A 266 6.58 -1.59 -32.94
CA HIS A 266 5.39 -2.45 -33.09
C HIS A 266 5.71 -3.96 -33.02
N ASP A 267 6.99 -4.31 -33.08
CA ASP A 267 7.47 -5.71 -33.09
C ASP A 267 7.85 -6.25 -31.68
N VAL A 268 7.81 -5.42 -30.63
CA VAL A 268 8.18 -5.83 -29.26
C VAL A 268 6.95 -6.11 -28.42
N ASP A 269 6.92 -7.27 -27.75
CA ASP A 269 5.85 -7.63 -26.80
C ASP A 269 5.81 -6.63 -25.66
N TYR A 270 4.68 -5.93 -25.53
CA TYR A 270 4.45 -4.92 -24.47
C TYR A 270 4.66 -5.49 -23.06
N ARG A 271 4.43 -6.78 -22.85
CA ARG A 271 4.68 -7.48 -21.57
C ARG A 271 6.16 -7.52 -21.20
N GLU A 272 7.05 -7.70 -22.19
CA GLU A 272 8.51 -7.67 -21.96
C GLU A 272 8.95 -6.26 -21.56
N ILE A 273 8.45 -5.24 -22.26
CA ILE A 273 8.70 -3.84 -21.92
C ILE A 273 8.25 -3.55 -20.49
N MET A 274 7.03 -3.96 -20.12
CA MET A 274 6.50 -3.78 -18.77
C MET A 274 7.32 -4.55 -17.73
N SER A 275 7.75 -5.77 -18.01
CA SER A 275 8.60 -6.55 -17.11
C SER A 275 9.95 -5.86 -16.85
N ASP A 276 10.58 -5.28 -17.87
CA ASP A 276 11.85 -4.57 -17.73
C ASP A 276 11.67 -3.22 -17.01
N LEU A 277 10.56 -2.53 -17.25
CA LEU A 277 10.19 -1.33 -16.48
C LEU A 277 10.00 -1.65 -15.01
N LEU A 278 9.33 -2.75 -14.67
CA LEU A 278 9.17 -3.20 -13.28
C LEU A 278 10.52 -3.49 -12.60
N LYS A 279 11.49 -4.05 -13.36
CA LYS A 279 12.87 -4.22 -12.85
C LYS A 279 13.56 -2.87 -12.59
N LYS A 280 13.40 -1.89 -13.50
CA LYS A 280 13.95 -0.53 -13.36
C LYS A 280 13.28 0.21 -12.18
N ARG A 281 11.95 0.07 -12.00
CA ARG A 281 11.18 0.65 -10.89
C ARG A 281 11.78 0.34 -9.51
N ARG A 282 12.33 -0.84 -9.33
CA ARG A 282 12.97 -1.24 -8.07
C ARG A 282 14.18 -0.39 -7.68
N LYS A 283 14.78 0.35 -8.64
CA LYS A 283 15.99 1.17 -8.44
C LYS A 283 15.73 2.67 -8.41
N LEU A 284 14.47 3.11 -8.40
CA LEU A 284 14.15 4.53 -8.43
C LEU A 284 14.55 5.27 -7.14
N ALA A 285 14.61 6.60 -7.22
CA ALA A 285 15.08 7.47 -6.14
C ALA A 285 14.29 7.28 -4.83
N ALA A 286 14.96 7.44 -3.69
CA ALA A 286 14.29 7.55 -2.41
C ALA A 286 13.53 8.89 -2.34
N VAL A 287 12.31 8.86 -1.80
CA VAL A 287 11.44 10.04 -1.66
C VAL A 287 10.99 10.29 -0.22
N ARG A 288 11.22 9.34 0.69
CA ARG A 288 10.94 9.49 2.12
C ARG A 288 11.85 8.59 2.95
N LEU A 289 12.35 9.12 4.06
CA LEU A 289 12.98 8.39 5.16
C LEU A 289 12.09 8.52 6.40
N GLN A 290 11.70 7.41 6.99
CA GLN A 290 10.98 7.34 8.26
C GLN A 290 11.90 6.75 9.32
N THR A 291 11.86 7.29 10.55
CA THR A 291 12.67 6.83 11.69
C THR A 291 11.83 6.71 12.94
N THR A 292 12.26 5.87 13.87
CA THR A 292 11.75 5.89 15.24
C THR A 292 12.15 7.19 15.95
N PRO A 293 11.44 7.56 17.05
CA PRO A 293 11.71 8.77 17.79
C PRO A 293 13.15 8.84 18.32
N ARG A 294 13.70 10.05 18.34
CA ARG A 294 15.08 10.32 18.82
C ARG A 294 16.14 9.53 18.07
N ALA A 295 15.92 9.27 16.78
CA ALA A 295 16.92 8.65 15.95
C ALA A 295 18.23 9.45 16.01
N PRO A 296 19.39 8.80 16.22
CA PRO A 296 20.66 9.49 16.34
C PRO A 296 20.98 10.31 15.10
N ALA A 297 21.34 11.59 15.27
CA ALA A 297 21.61 12.53 14.17
C ALA A 297 22.68 12.00 13.21
N GLU A 298 23.67 11.26 13.72
CA GLU A 298 24.72 10.62 12.93
C GLU A 298 24.15 9.58 11.96
N ILE A 299 23.23 8.72 12.43
CA ILE A 299 22.55 7.73 11.58
C ILE A 299 21.69 8.42 10.53
N VAL A 300 20.88 9.39 10.95
CA VAL A 300 19.99 10.13 10.04
C VAL A 300 20.80 10.88 8.99
N GLY A 301 21.89 11.54 9.40
CA GLY A 301 22.81 12.25 8.51
C GLY A 301 23.45 11.33 7.47
N PHE A 302 23.97 10.18 7.92
CA PHE A 302 24.53 9.15 7.05
C PHE A 302 23.51 8.62 6.03
N LEU A 303 22.30 8.27 6.49
CA LEU A 303 21.24 7.78 5.59
C LEU A 303 20.79 8.82 4.59
N ARG A 304 20.64 10.10 5.00
CA ARG A 304 20.29 11.19 4.11
C ARG A 304 21.32 11.39 3.00
N GLU A 305 22.61 11.36 3.36
CA GLU A 305 23.71 11.45 2.39
C GLU A 305 23.64 10.31 1.37
N LYS A 306 23.54 9.05 1.84
CA LYS A 306 23.54 7.87 0.98
C LYS A 306 22.27 7.76 0.11
N LEU A 307 21.15 8.29 0.57
CA LEU A 307 19.87 8.28 -0.13
C LEU A 307 19.60 9.58 -0.91
N MET A 308 20.48 10.57 -0.80
CA MET A 308 20.34 11.91 -1.41
C MET A 308 19.01 12.58 -1.02
N LEU A 309 18.60 12.46 0.25
CA LEU A 309 17.32 12.99 0.74
C LEU A 309 17.50 14.33 1.44
N PRO A 310 16.71 15.37 1.09
CA PRO A 310 16.64 16.61 1.84
C PRO A 310 16.00 16.39 3.22
N ALA A 311 16.34 17.28 4.18
CA ALA A 311 15.83 17.17 5.56
C ALA A 311 14.30 17.13 5.65
N LYS A 312 13.60 17.88 4.79
CA LYS A 312 12.14 17.93 4.74
C LYS A 312 11.44 16.60 4.37
N GLN A 313 12.19 15.61 3.86
CA GLN A 313 11.70 14.26 3.52
C GLN A 313 12.03 13.21 4.58
N VAL A 314 12.49 13.64 5.77
CA VAL A 314 12.73 12.78 6.93
C VAL A 314 11.59 12.98 7.92
N PHE A 315 10.94 11.88 8.32
CA PHE A 315 9.79 11.87 9.22
C PHE A 315 10.07 10.97 10.41
N GLU A 316 10.02 11.54 11.60
CA GLU A 316 10.09 10.83 12.86
C GLU A 316 8.66 10.48 13.31
N GLN A 317 8.43 9.26 13.79
CA GLN A 317 7.12 8.80 14.23
C GLN A 317 7.20 7.81 15.39
N THR A 318 6.22 7.85 16.29
CA THR A 318 6.10 6.91 17.43
C THR A 318 5.31 5.66 17.06
N THR A 319 4.50 5.75 16.02
CA THR A 319 3.83 4.59 15.43
C THR A 319 4.85 3.64 14.78
N PRO A 320 4.56 2.34 14.70
CA PRO A 320 5.37 1.41 13.91
C PRO A 320 5.57 1.92 12.48
N LEU A 321 6.79 1.79 11.95
CA LEU A 321 7.14 2.33 10.63
C LEU A 321 6.37 1.66 9.49
N ASP A 322 5.90 0.44 9.70
CA ASP A 322 4.96 -0.24 8.82
C ASP A 322 3.71 -0.63 9.62
N MET A 323 2.66 0.12 9.39
CA MET A 323 1.38 -0.02 10.06
C MET A 323 0.52 -1.19 9.58
N SER A 324 0.99 -2.01 8.62
CA SER A 324 0.30 -3.23 8.20
C SER A 324 0.09 -4.23 9.34
N ILE A 325 0.86 -4.09 10.43
CA ILE A 325 0.67 -4.84 11.67
C ILE A 325 -0.73 -4.63 12.28
N GLY A 326 -1.39 -3.49 12.03
CA GLY A 326 -2.76 -3.25 12.46
C GLY A 326 -3.74 -4.30 11.94
N PHE A 327 -3.56 -4.76 10.69
CA PHE A 327 -4.34 -5.87 10.14
C PHE A 327 -4.06 -7.19 10.86
N LYS A 328 -2.80 -7.44 11.27
CA LYS A 328 -2.41 -8.66 11.98
C LYS A 328 -2.96 -8.71 13.40
N ILE A 329 -2.92 -7.56 14.11
CA ILE A 329 -3.52 -7.44 15.45
C ILE A 329 -5.03 -7.61 15.35
N SER A 330 -5.68 -6.94 14.40
CA SER A 330 -7.11 -7.07 14.12
C SER A 330 -7.50 -8.53 13.82
N ALA A 331 -6.75 -9.21 12.96
CA ALA A 331 -6.99 -10.62 12.63
C ALA A 331 -6.84 -11.53 13.86
N ARG A 332 -5.84 -11.28 14.71
CA ARG A 332 -5.63 -12.06 15.94
C ARG A 332 -6.80 -11.87 16.91
N ILE A 333 -7.28 -10.66 17.12
CA ILE A 333 -8.44 -10.36 17.96
C ILE A 333 -9.68 -11.11 17.45
N ALA A 334 -9.90 -11.16 16.14
CA ALA A 334 -11.00 -11.91 15.53
C ALA A 334 -10.85 -13.44 15.70
N GLN A 335 -9.64 -13.97 15.55
CA GLN A 335 -9.32 -15.40 15.75
C GLN A 335 -9.52 -15.83 17.21
N ASP A 336 -9.27 -14.95 18.17
CA ASP A 336 -9.50 -15.20 19.59
C ASP A 336 -11.00 -15.12 19.97
N GLY A 337 -11.90 -14.86 19.01
CA GLY A 337 -13.36 -14.94 19.16
C GLY A 337 -14.07 -13.61 19.46
N HIS A 338 -13.34 -12.49 19.52
CA HIS A 338 -13.92 -11.17 19.83
C HIS A 338 -14.65 -10.55 18.62
N THR A 339 -15.69 -11.21 18.14
CA THR A 339 -16.45 -10.79 16.94
C THR A 339 -17.24 -9.50 17.14
N GLU A 340 -17.58 -9.15 18.39
CA GLU A 340 -18.26 -7.92 18.79
C GLU A 340 -17.43 -6.66 18.57
N LEU A 341 -16.12 -6.81 18.39
CA LEU A 341 -15.16 -5.71 18.12
C LEU A 341 -15.02 -5.41 16.62
N PHE A 342 -15.90 -5.97 15.79
CA PHE A 342 -15.91 -5.81 14.34
C PHE A 342 -17.31 -5.48 13.83
N TYR A 343 -17.37 -4.93 12.61
CA TYR A 343 -18.65 -4.84 11.93
C TYR A 343 -19.20 -6.25 11.65
N PRO A 344 -20.53 -6.44 11.74
CA PRO A 344 -21.13 -7.71 11.39
C PRO A 344 -20.82 -8.05 9.93
N VAL A 345 -20.46 -9.30 9.69
CA VAL A 345 -20.18 -9.79 8.32
C VAL A 345 -21.43 -9.70 7.48
N LYS A 346 -21.45 -8.82 6.50
CA LYS A 346 -22.51 -8.75 5.50
C LYS A 346 -22.26 -9.82 4.44
N ARG A 347 -23.17 -10.78 4.35
CA ARG A 347 -23.14 -11.76 3.26
C ARG A 347 -23.72 -11.11 2.01
N PRO A 348 -23.11 -11.33 0.83
CA PRO A 348 -23.68 -10.87 -0.42
C PRO A 348 -25.10 -11.42 -0.61
N MET A 349 -26.00 -10.59 -1.14
CA MET A 349 -27.34 -11.05 -1.52
C MET A 349 -27.21 -12.10 -2.62
N LEU A 350 -27.83 -13.24 -2.39
CA LEU A 350 -27.91 -14.31 -3.37
C LEU A 350 -29.16 -14.08 -4.25
N PRO A 351 -29.08 -14.35 -5.53
CA PRO A 351 -30.26 -14.36 -6.39
C PRO A 351 -31.20 -15.52 -5.99
N PRO A 352 -32.45 -15.53 -6.46
CA PRO A 352 -33.34 -16.69 -6.36
C PRO A 352 -32.67 -17.97 -6.90
N PRO A 353 -33.02 -19.16 -6.39
CA PRO A 353 -32.39 -20.44 -6.80
C PRO A 353 -32.47 -20.74 -8.30
N ASP A 354 -33.53 -20.32 -8.94
CA ASP A 354 -33.84 -20.49 -10.37
C ASP A 354 -33.30 -19.36 -11.25
N PHE A 355 -32.61 -18.36 -10.65
CA PHE A 355 -32.05 -17.19 -11.38
C PHE A 355 -30.96 -17.65 -12.36
N ASN A 356 -31.20 -17.40 -13.64
CA ASN A 356 -30.24 -17.61 -14.72
C ASN A 356 -29.90 -16.26 -15.36
N LEU A 357 -28.68 -15.78 -15.13
CA LEU A 357 -28.22 -14.48 -15.59
C LEU A 357 -28.21 -14.41 -17.14
N ALA A 358 -27.79 -15.48 -17.82
CA ALA A 358 -27.72 -15.52 -19.27
C ALA A 358 -29.11 -15.25 -19.91
N ARG A 359 -30.17 -15.88 -19.36
CA ARG A 359 -31.55 -15.65 -19.82
C ARG A 359 -32.07 -14.26 -19.52
N VAL A 360 -31.67 -13.70 -18.37
CA VAL A 360 -32.15 -12.36 -17.98
C VAL A 360 -31.56 -11.28 -18.88
N VAL A 361 -30.27 -11.39 -19.24
CA VAL A 361 -29.62 -10.38 -20.12
C VAL A 361 -30.09 -10.43 -21.58
N GLU A 362 -30.80 -11.48 -22.00
CA GLU A 362 -31.48 -11.54 -23.31
C GLU A 362 -32.63 -10.52 -23.42
N THR A 363 -33.19 -10.13 -22.28
CA THR A 363 -34.43 -9.32 -22.25
C THR A 363 -34.23 -7.95 -21.60
N GLN A 364 -33.21 -7.79 -20.76
CA GLN A 364 -32.94 -6.54 -20.05
C GLN A 364 -31.48 -6.40 -19.63
N ASP A 365 -31.05 -5.17 -19.41
CA ASP A 365 -29.75 -4.87 -18.81
C ASP A 365 -29.73 -5.27 -17.34
N VAL A 366 -28.59 -5.77 -16.84
CA VAL A 366 -28.40 -6.16 -15.44
C VAL A 366 -27.21 -5.42 -14.84
N LEU A 367 -27.48 -4.67 -13.77
CA LEU A 367 -26.45 -4.04 -12.95
C LEU A 367 -26.24 -4.86 -11.68
N LEU A 368 -25.00 -5.31 -11.44
CA LEU A 368 -24.61 -6.01 -10.21
C LEU A 368 -23.65 -5.16 -9.42
N SER A 369 -24.01 -4.88 -8.15
CA SER A 369 -23.19 -4.07 -7.24
C SER A 369 -22.40 -4.97 -6.29
N TYR A 370 -21.12 -5.16 -6.54
CA TYR A 370 -20.22 -5.92 -5.69
C TYR A 370 -19.64 -5.05 -4.57
N PRO A 371 -19.40 -5.58 -3.38
CA PRO A 371 -19.60 -6.97 -2.90
C PRO A 371 -21.00 -7.22 -2.30
N TYR A 372 -21.97 -6.32 -2.48
CA TYR A 372 -23.30 -6.43 -1.86
C TYR A 372 -24.18 -7.48 -2.54
N GLN A 373 -24.00 -7.67 -3.83
CA GLN A 373 -24.60 -8.77 -4.58
C GLN A 373 -23.54 -9.84 -4.87
N SER A 374 -23.98 -11.10 -5.00
CA SER A 374 -23.07 -12.22 -5.25
C SER A 374 -22.55 -12.20 -6.68
N ILE A 375 -21.24 -12.39 -6.85
CA ILE A 375 -20.60 -12.58 -8.17
C ILE A 375 -20.89 -13.99 -8.76
N ARG A 376 -21.43 -14.93 -7.97
CA ARG A 376 -21.66 -16.32 -8.41
C ARG A 376 -22.51 -16.45 -9.67
N PRO A 377 -23.58 -15.67 -9.88
CA PRO A 377 -24.36 -15.73 -11.12
C PRO A 377 -23.54 -15.40 -12.36
N PHE A 378 -22.65 -14.41 -12.26
CA PHE A 378 -21.76 -14.03 -13.35
C PHE A 378 -20.72 -15.12 -13.66
N ILE A 379 -20.07 -15.68 -12.63
CA ILE A 379 -19.11 -16.78 -12.79
C ILE A 379 -19.81 -18.02 -13.37
N ARG A 380 -21.03 -18.31 -12.90
CA ARG A 380 -21.85 -19.41 -13.43
C ARG A 380 -22.16 -19.21 -14.92
N MET A 381 -22.61 -18.02 -15.30
CA MET A 381 -22.88 -17.67 -16.69
C MET A 381 -21.65 -17.87 -17.58
N LEU A 382 -20.44 -17.46 -17.12
CA LEU A 382 -19.21 -17.68 -17.87
C LEU A 382 -18.86 -19.16 -18.03
N ASN A 383 -19.03 -19.97 -16.97
CA ASN A 383 -18.78 -21.40 -17.02
C ASN A 383 -19.79 -22.14 -17.93
N GLU A 384 -21.06 -21.73 -17.88
CA GLU A 384 -22.09 -22.24 -18.79
C GLU A 384 -21.76 -21.87 -20.24
N ALA A 385 -21.40 -20.60 -20.50
CA ALA A 385 -21.00 -20.13 -21.83
C ALA A 385 -19.72 -20.84 -22.37
N ALA A 386 -18.81 -21.20 -21.49
CA ALA A 386 -17.60 -21.94 -21.87
C ALA A 386 -17.92 -23.35 -22.42
N GLN A 387 -19.05 -23.95 -22.02
CA GLN A 387 -19.45 -25.32 -22.39
C GLN A 387 -20.58 -25.35 -23.42
N ASP A 388 -21.37 -24.29 -23.54
CA ASP A 388 -22.52 -24.20 -24.42
C ASP A 388 -22.09 -24.20 -25.91
N PRO A 389 -22.49 -25.19 -26.74
CA PRO A 389 -22.10 -25.22 -28.16
C PRO A 389 -22.65 -24.06 -28.97
N ASP A 390 -23.70 -23.39 -28.53
CA ASP A 390 -24.30 -22.25 -29.23
C ASP A 390 -23.54 -20.92 -28.97
N VAL A 391 -22.66 -20.89 -27.96
CA VAL A 391 -21.78 -19.74 -27.69
C VAL A 391 -20.52 -19.86 -28.55
N LEU A 392 -20.34 -18.92 -29.48
CA LEU A 392 -19.22 -18.91 -30.43
C LEU A 392 -18.00 -18.14 -29.88
N SER A 393 -18.24 -17.05 -29.16
CA SER A 393 -17.15 -16.20 -28.65
C SER A 393 -17.47 -15.59 -27.30
N ILE A 394 -16.39 -15.32 -26.52
CA ILE A 394 -16.44 -14.55 -25.25
C ILE A 394 -15.45 -13.39 -25.39
N LYS A 395 -15.94 -12.16 -25.20
CA LYS A 395 -15.13 -10.94 -25.24
C LYS A 395 -15.20 -10.22 -23.90
N MET A 396 -14.03 -9.94 -23.27
CA MET A 396 -13.98 -9.38 -21.94
C MET A 396 -12.83 -8.38 -21.78
N THR A 397 -13.08 -7.30 -21.03
CA THR A 397 -12.06 -6.35 -20.59
C THR A 397 -11.77 -6.57 -19.12
N LEU A 398 -10.48 -6.76 -18.77
CA LEU A 398 -10.00 -7.06 -17.43
C LEU A 398 -9.08 -5.95 -16.95
N TYR A 399 -9.37 -5.36 -15.79
CA TYR A 399 -8.54 -4.33 -15.16
C TYR A 399 -7.77 -4.89 -13.97
N ARG A 400 -8.47 -5.42 -12.97
CA ARG A 400 -7.92 -6.10 -11.79
C ARG A 400 -8.72 -7.35 -11.51
N VAL A 401 -8.03 -8.47 -11.38
CA VAL A 401 -8.64 -9.76 -11.03
C VAL A 401 -7.86 -10.40 -9.87
N ALA A 402 -8.52 -11.27 -9.09
CA ALA A 402 -7.86 -12.00 -8.02
C ALA A 402 -6.74 -12.90 -8.55
N HIS A 403 -5.72 -13.21 -7.74
CA HIS A 403 -4.63 -14.13 -8.13
C HIS A 403 -5.12 -15.51 -8.57
N GLU A 404 -6.13 -16.05 -7.87
CA GLU A 404 -6.84 -17.29 -8.24
C GLU A 404 -8.21 -16.89 -8.76
N SER A 405 -8.28 -16.47 -10.03
CA SER A 405 -9.49 -15.90 -10.59
C SER A 405 -10.31 -16.96 -11.33
N LYS A 406 -11.49 -17.25 -10.81
CA LYS A 406 -12.49 -18.09 -11.49
C LYS A 406 -12.95 -17.52 -12.84
N ILE A 407 -12.76 -16.24 -13.07
CA ILE A 407 -13.02 -15.62 -14.39
C ILE A 407 -11.96 -16.06 -15.38
N ILE A 408 -10.69 -16.03 -15.00
CA ILE A 408 -9.59 -16.49 -15.86
C ILE A 408 -9.71 -17.99 -16.16
N GLU A 409 -10.03 -18.82 -15.13
CA GLU A 409 -10.29 -20.26 -15.31
C GLU A 409 -11.41 -20.51 -16.30
N ALA A 410 -12.52 -19.76 -16.23
CA ALA A 410 -13.64 -19.90 -17.15
C ALA A 410 -13.26 -19.48 -18.60
N LEU A 411 -12.46 -18.44 -18.78
CA LEU A 411 -11.99 -18.02 -20.11
C LEU A 411 -11.03 -19.03 -20.73
N ILE A 412 -10.14 -19.61 -19.92
CA ILE A 412 -9.27 -20.71 -20.35
C ILE A 412 -10.09 -21.91 -20.80
N SER A 413 -11.05 -22.33 -19.96
CA SER A 413 -11.94 -23.44 -20.29
C SER A 413 -12.75 -23.20 -21.58
N ALA A 414 -13.17 -21.96 -21.83
CA ALA A 414 -13.84 -21.60 -23.09
C ALA A 414 -12.91 -21.75 -24.30
N ALA A 415 -11.67 -21.31 -24.22
CA ALA A 415 -10.68 -21.46 -25.29
C ALA A 415 -10.38 -22.95 -25.55
N GLU A 416 -10.16 -23.75 -24.52
CA GLU A 416 -9.96 -25.19 -24.60
C GLU A 416 -11.16 -25.94 -25.24
N ASN A 417 -12.38 -25.41 -25.06
CA ASN A 417 -13.59 -25.91 -25.70
C ASN A 417 -13.79 -25.36 -27.14
N GLY A 418 -12.77 -24.71 -27.71
CA GLY A 418 -12.78 -24.25 -29.10
C GLY A 418 -13.54 -22.96 -29.36
N LYS A 419 -13.83 -22.15 -28.32
CA LYS A 419 -14.48 -20.86 -28.48
C LYS A 419 -13.47 -19.76 -28.78
N GLU A 420 -13.90 -18.73 -29.55
CA GLU A 420 -13.12 -17.51 -29.72
C GLU A 420 -13.13 -16.72 -28.41
N VAL A 421 -11.98 -16.61 -27.73
CA VAL A 421 -11.86 -15.80 -26.52
C VAL A 421 -10.99 -14.57 -26.79
N VAL A 422 -11.55 -13.38 -26.61
CA VAL A 422 -10.83 -12.11 -26.73
C VAL A 422 -10.83 -11.42 -25.38
N ALA A 423 -9.64 -11.36 -24.74
CA ALA A 423 -9.44 -10.69 -23.47
C ALA A 423 -8.55 -9.45 -23.64
N ILE A 424 -9.06 -8.27 -23.26
CA ILE A 424 -8.27 -7.05 -23.17
C ILE A 424 -7.83 -6.90 -21.72
N VAL A 425 -6.51 -6.91 -21.48
CA VAL A 425 -5.93 -6.82 -20.14
C VAL A 425 -5.18 -5.51 -19.98
N GLU A 426 -5.53 -4.72 -18.94
CA GLU A 426 -4.82 -3.49 -18.60
C GLU A 426 -3.51 -3.81 -17.87
N LEU A 427 -2.37 -3.79 -18.58
CA LEU A 427 -1.06 -4.10 -18.01
C LEU A 427 -0.51 -3.00 -17.08
N ARG A 428 -1.08 -1.79 -17.12
CA ARG A 428 -0.72 -0.66 -16.27
C ARG A 428 -1.60 -0.51 -15.01
N ALA A 429 -2.34 -1.57 -14.62
CA ALA A 429 -3.06 -1.55 -13.35
C ALA A 429 -2.05 -1.48 -12.21
N ARG A 430 -1.86 -0.28 -11.62
CA ARG A 430 -0.80 0.00 -10.63
C ARG A 430 -0.79 -0.99 -9.49
N PHE A 431 0.39 -1.56 -9.21
CA PHE A 431 0.68 -2.61 -8.21
C PHE A 431 0.08 -3.99 -8.51
N ASP A 432 -0.67 -4.14 -9.61
CA ASP A 432 -1.16 -5.42 -10.13
C ASP A 432 -0.51 -5.77 -11.48
N GLU A 433 0.49 -5.01 -11.92
CA GLU A 433 1.11 -5.16 -13.23
C GLU A 433 1.65 -6.57 -13.45
N GLN A 434 2.34 -7.14 -12.45
CA GLN A 434 2.89 -8.50 -12.55
C GLN A 434 1.78 -9.54 -12.66
N ASN A 435 0.74 -9.42 -11.85
CA ASN A 435 -0.42 -10.31 -11.87
C ASN A 435 -1.10 -10.30 -13.25
N ASN A 436 -1.27 -9.10 -13.84
CA ASN A 436 -1.89 -8.94 -15.15
C ASN A 436 -1.00 -9.46 -16.29
N ILE A 437 0.33 -9.33 -16.18
CA ILE A 437 1.28 -9.95 -17.11
C ILE A 437 1.16 -11.49 -17.04
N ASP A 438 1.10 -12.05 -15.84
CA ASP A 438 1.02 -13.49 -15.64
C ASP A 438 -0.30 -14.06 -16.19
N PHE A 439 -1.44 -13.38 -15.97
CA PHE A 439 -2.72 -13.76 -16.58
C PHE A 439 -2.72 -13.67 -18.09
N SER A 440 -2.13 -12.63 -18.66
CA SER A 440 -2.08 -12.49 -20.10
C SER A 440 -1.31 -13.65 -20.77
N LYS A 441 -0.25 -14.14 -20.11
CA LYS A 441 0.50 -15.33 -20.56
C LYS A 441 -0.34 -16.60 -20.43
N GLN A 442 -1.01 -16.80 -19.28
CA GLN A 442 -1.87 -17.98 -19.08
C GLN A 442 -2.99 -18.07 -20.14
N LEU A 443 -3.63 -16.93 -20.46
CA LEU A 443 -4.66 -16.87 -21.48
C LEU A 443 -4.11 -17.15 -22.88
N GLU A 444 -2.91 -16.67 -23.22
CA GLU A 444 -2.27 -16.95 -24.51
C GLU A 444 -1.85 -18.42 -24.64
N ASP A 445 -1.25 -18.99 -23.60
CA ASP A 445 -0.79 -20.39 -23.60
C ASP A 445 -1.95 -21.37 -23.74
N SER A 446 -3.16 -21.03 -23.23
CA SER A 446 -4.35 -21.85 -23.37
C SER A 446 -5.00 -21.79 -24.76
N SER A 447 -4.61 -20.81 -25.60
CA SER A 447 -5.13 -20.66 -26.97
C SER A 447 -4.29 -21.41 -28.04
N ARG A 448 -3.23 -22.08 -27.61
CA ARG A 448 -2.37 -22.93 -28.47
C ARG A 448 -2.77 -24.39 -28.33
#